data_c877f545d2d77b4ece91ab73f5d96928
#
_entry.id   c877f545d2d77b4ece91ab73f5d96928
#
_cell.length_a   1.000
_cell.length_b   1.000
_cell.length_c   1.000
_cell.angle_alpha   90.00
_cell.angle_beta   90.00
_cell.angle_gamma   90.00
#
_symmetry.space_group_name_H-M   'P 1'
#
loop_
_entity.id
_entity.type
_entity.pdbx_description
1 polymer ?
#
loop_
_entity_poly.entity_id
_entity_poly.type
_entity_poly.pdbx_seq_one_letter_code
_entity_poly.pdbx_strand_id
1 'polypeptide(L)'
;TDMKDKTELGMRIRAARKAAHLSQTELAEILGKTMRTIQKYESGEIEPSIAIINEIAKALKVSPTDIIGYQKQEIRLDTLSDVLYVINELNKKAGLHFDIDVKRPPQHEEWTCSLRFDGNNKAAELNQDLCLFLERYAEELTDHDNTPVDKAHFDHWFETELAYYAGIRLMNKTDDTGK
;
A
#
# COMPACT_ATOMS: atom_id res chain seq x y z
N THR A 1 -14.16 -8.87 3.55
CA THR A 1 -13.21 -9.77 2.84
C THR A 1 -13.98 -11.05 2.49
N ASP A 2 -14.00 -11.42 1.21
CA ASP A 2 -14.71 -12.61 0.74
C ASP A 2 -14.00 -13.87 1.27
N MET A 3 -14.77 -14.95 1.55
CA MET A 3 -14.20 -16.26 1.99
C MET A 3 -13.13 -16.78 1.03
N LYS A 4 -13.25 -16.47 -0.26
CA LYS A 4 -12.27 -16.82 -1.29
C LYS A 4 -10.92 -16.12 -1.06
N ASP A 5 -10.95 -14.84 -0.72
CA ASP A 5 -9.73 -14.04 -0.49
C ASP A 5 -8.94 -14.55 0.73
N LYS A 6 -9.65 -14.96 1.81
CA LYS A 6 -9.00 -15.54 3.02
C LYS A 6 -8.32 -16.87 2.74
N THR A 7 -8.95 -17.70 1.93
CA THR A 7 -8.40 -19.00 1.54
C THR A 7 -7.16 -18.82 0.66
N GLU A 8 -7.20 -17.87 -0.27
CA GLU A 8 -6.06 -17.55 -1.13
C GLU A 8 -4.87 -16.99 -0.32
N LEU A 9 -5.13 -16.10 0.64
CA LEU A 9 -4.11 -15.60 1.57
C LEU A 9 -3.46 -16.75 2.35
N GLY A 10 -4.28 -17.65 2.92
CA GLY A 10 -3.79 -18.82 3.64
C GLY A 10 -2.93 -19.74 2.77
N MET A 11 -3.32 -19.95 1.52
CA MET A 11 -2.53 -20.74 0.56
C MET A 11 -1.17 -20.10 0.26
N ARG A 12 -1.11 -18.76 0.12
CA ARG A 12 0.15 -18.04 -0.09
C ARG A 12 1.08 -18.14 1.13
N ILE A 13 0.54 -17.99 2.35
CA ILE A 13 1.29 -18.21 3.59
C ILE A 13 1.89 -19.62 3.61
N ARG A 14 1.07 -20.64 3.33
CA ARG A 14 1.52 -22.04 3.28
C ARG A 14 2.59 -22.28 2.22
N ALA A 15 2.44 -21.70 1.04
CA ALA A 15 3.41 -21.82 -0.05
C ALA A 15 4.74 -21.18 0.34
N ALA A 16 4.74 -19.97 0.89
CA ALA A 16 5.93 -19.26 1.35
C ALA A 16 6.65 -20.03 2.47
N ARG A 17 5.90 -20.57 3.45
CA ARG A 17 6.47 -21.39 4.52
C ARG A 17 7.17 -22.63 3.96
N LYS A 18 6.52 -23.33 3.03
CA LYS A 18 7.12 -24.53 2.40
C LYS A 18 8.37 -24.19 1.59
N ALA A 19 8.36 -23.05 0.89
CA ALA A 19 9.53 -22.56 0.17
C ALA A 19 10.71 -22.23 1.10
N ALA A 20 10.40 -21.73 2.31
CA ALA A 20 11.39 -21.52 3.37
C ALA A 20 11.80 -22.83 4.11
N HIS A 21 11.28 -23.99 3.70
CA HIS A 21 11.53 -25.29 4.31
C HIS A 21 11.16 -25.39 5.80
N LEU A 22 10.22 -24.59 6.28
CA LEU A 22 9.74 -24.60 7.65
C LEU A 22 8.49 -25.49 7.81
N SER A 23 8.43 -26.20 8.94
CA SER A 23 7.19 -26.84 9.42
C SER A 23 6.23 -25.80 10.00
N GLN A 24 4.96 -26.15 10.21
CA GLN A 24 4.02 -25.26 10.90
C GLN A 24 4.41 -25.01 12.35
N THR A 25 5.05 -25.97 13.00
CA THR A 25 5.55 -25.82 14.37
C THR A 25 6.69 -24.82 14.43
N GLU A 26 7.69 -24.95 13.56
CA GLU A 26 8.82 -24.01 13.51
C GLU A 26 8.37 -22.58 13.20
N LEU A 27 7.46 -22.39 12.24
CA LEU A 27 6.91 -21.06 11.98
C LEU A 27 6.14 -20.52 13.20
N ALA A 28 5.39 -21.36 13.89
CA ALA A 28 4.68 -20.99 15.11
C ALA A 28 5.65 -20.53 16.22
N GLU A 29 6.74 -21.25 16.42
CA GLU A 29 7.79 -20.90 17.39
C GLU A 29 8.43 -19.54 17.06
N ILE A 30 8.79 -19.30 15.80
CA ILE A 30 9.38 -18.03 15.36
C ILE A 30 8.42 -16.86 15.63
N LEU A 31 7.12 -17.05 15.42
CA LEU A 31 6.10 -16.01 15.57
C LEU A 31 5.54 -15.91 17.00
N GLY A 32 5.99 -16.75 17.94
CA GLY A 32 5.42 -16.82 19.29
C GLY A 32 3.95 -17.21 19.32
N LYS A 33 3.52 -18.04 18.36
CA LYS A 33 2.13 -18.52 18.21
C LYS A 33 2.07 -20.04 18.45
N THR A 34 0.85 -20.59 18.45
CA THR A 34 0.65 -22.03 18.47
C THR A 34 0.62 -22.61 17.05
N MET A 35 1.02 -23.86 16.87
CA MET A 35 0.88 -24.57 15.58
C MET A 35 -0.58 -24.50 15.08
N ARG A 36 -1.57 -24.63 15.98
CA ARG A 36 -3.00 -24.54 15.64
C ARG A 36 -3.37 -23.16 15.07
N THR A 37 -2.73 -22.06 15.53
CA THR A 37 -2.92 -20.73 14.98
C THR A 37 -2.42 -20.66 13.53
N ILE A 38 -1.23 -21.22 13.27
CA ILE A 38 -0.69 -21.27 11.90
C ILE A 38 -1.59 -22.10 10.99
N GLN A 39 -2.10 -23.23 11.46
CA GLN A 39 -3.07 -24.03 10.70
C GLN A 39 -4.32 -23.24 10.32
N LYS A 40 -4.85 -22.43 11.24
CA LYS A 40 -6.02 -21.58 10.99
C LYS A 40 -5.74 -20.46 9.99
N TYR A 41 -4.54 -19.87 10.02
CA TYR A 41 -4.11 -18.91 9.00
C TYR A 41 -3.99 -19.58 7.63
N GLU A 42 -3.32 -20.73 7.54
CA GLU A 42 -3.10 -21.44 6.27
C GLU A 42 -4.39 -22.04 5.67
N SER A 43 -5.39 -22.35 6.51
CA SER A 43 -6.70 -22.85 6.05
C SER A 43 -7.67 -21.72 5.67
N GLY A 44 -7.36 -20.47 6.03
CA GLY A 44 -8.26 -19.33 5.86
C GLY A 44 -9.39 -19.27 6.90
N GLU A 45 -9.34 -20.11 7.96
CA GLU A 45 -10.31 -20.07 9.06
C GLU A 45 -10.22 -18.74 9.83
N ILE A 46 -9.00 -18.22 9.99
CA ILE A 46 -8.73 -16.92 10.60
C ILE A 46 -7.85 -16.12 9.64
N GLU A 47 -8.22 -14.88 9.42
CA GLU A 47 -7.40 -13.93 8.67
C GLU A 47 -6.39 -13.26 9.63
N PRO A 48 -5.07 -13.37 9.37
CA PRO A 48 -4.08 -12.65 10.16
C PRO A 48 -4.19 -11.15 9.93
N SER A 49 -3.97 -10.35 10.99
CA SER A 49 -3.86 -8.89 10.83
C SER A 49 -2.65 -8.52 10.00
N ILE A 50 -2.63 -7.28 9.47
CA ILE A 50 -1.48 -6.79 8.69
C ILE A 50 -0.16 -6.85 9.49
N ALA A 51 -0.20 -6.60 10.80
CA ALA A 51 0.96 -6.73 11.67
C ALA A 51 1.50 -8.17 11.68
N ILE A 52 0.61 -9.16 11.77
CA ILE A 52 0.99 -10.59 11.73
C ILE A 52 1.47 -10.98 10.33
N ILE A 53 0.89 -10.43 9.27
CA ILE A 53 1.36 -10.65 7.89
C ILE A 53 2.81 -10.18 7.74
N ASN A 54 3.13 -9.00 8.28
CA ASN A 54 4.49 -8.47 8.27
C ASN A 54 5.47 -9.35 9.07
N GLU A 55 5.06 -9.86 10.24
CA GLU A 55 5.85 -10.81 11.01
C GLU A 55 6.10 -12.11 10.24
N ILE A 56 5.06 -12.66 9.58
CA ILE A 56 5.17 -13.85 8.73
C ILE A 56 6.12 -13.58 7.56
N ALA A 57 5.95 -12.48 6.86
CA ALA A 57 6.79 -12.10 5.72
C ALA A 57 8.28 -11.99 6.13
N LYS A 58 8.55 -11.34 7.26
CA LYS A 58 9.89 -11.22 7.84
C LYS A 58 10.47 -12.60 8.21
N ALA A 59 9.69 -13.45 8.86
CA ALA A 59 10.12 -14.80 9.26
C ALA A 59 10.44 -15.67 8.04
N LEU A 60 9.67 -15.53 6.96
CA LEU A 60 9.82 -16.30 5.73
C LEU A 60 10.74 -15.63 4.70
N LYS A 61 11.26 -14.43 4.98
CA LYS A 61 12.12 -13.64 4.08
C LYS A 61 11.49 -13.38 2.71
N VAL A 62 10.20 -13.07 2.70
CA VAL A 62 9.43 -12.68 1.52
C VAL A 62 8.83 -11.30 1.71
N SER A 63 8.33 -10.67 0.63
CA SER A 63 7.63 -9.40 0.74
C SER A 63 6.23 -9.57 1.37
N PRO A 64 5.77 -8.64 2.22
CA PRO A 64 4.39 -8.59 2.67
C PRO A 64 3.38 -8.56 1.51
N THR A 65 3.72 -7.89 0.41
CA THR A 65 2.89 -7.86 -0.81
C THR A 65 2.73 -9.23 -1.47
N ASP A 66 3.76 -10.08 -1.42
CA ASP A 66 3.69 -11.47 -1.90
C ASP A 66 2.69 -12.29 -1.09
N ILE A 67 2.71 -12.14 0.25
CA ILE A 67 1.76 -12.81 1.15
C ILE A 67 0.33 -12.36 0.87
N ILE A 68 0.09 -11.06 0.73
CA ILE A 68 -1.24 -10.52 0.42
C ILE A 68 -1.67 -10.86 -1.01
N GLY A 69 -0.72 -11.08 -1.91
CA GLY A 69 -0.99 -11.32 -3.33
C GLY A 69 -1.21 -10.03 -4.11
N TYR A 70 -0.68 -8.91 -3.61
CA TYR A 70 -0.65 -7.67 -4.35
C TYR A 70 0.46 -7.72 -5.39
N GLN A 71 0.07 -7.64 -6.65
CA GLN A 71 1.03 -7.56 -7.75
C GLN A 71 1.22 -6.08 -8.12
N LYS A 72 2.43 -5.57 -7.90
CA LYS A 72 2.79 -4.25 -8.38
C LYS A 72 2.65 -4.25 -9.90
N GLN A 73 1.84 -3.35 -10.41
CA GLN A 73 1.86 -3.08 -11.84
C GLN A 73 3.06 -2.19 -12.13
N GLU A 74 3.86 -2.58 -13.11
CA GLU A 74 4.94 -1.73 -13.59
C GLU A 74 4.33 -0.52 -14.30
N ILE A 75 4.34 0.63 -13.60
CA ILE A 75 3.95 1.91 -14.18
C ILE A 75 5.21 2.50 -14.82
N ARG A 76 5.26 2.51 -16.14
CA ARG A 76 6.35 3.16 -16.87
C ARG A 76 6.03 4.64 -17.02
N LEU A 77 6.94 5.47 -16.54
CA LEU A 77 6.89 6.93 -16.63
C LEU A 77 8.10 7.40 -17.43
N ASP A 78 8.07 7.11 -18.74
CA ASP A 78 9.19 7.40 -19.64
C ASP A 78 9.12 8.84 -20.20
N THR A 79 7.94 9.45 -20.18
CA THR A 79 7.69 10.80 -20.73
C THR A 79 6.88 11.68 -19.78
N LEU A 80 6.94 13.00 -19.99
CA LEU A 80 6.05 13.93 -19.26
C LEU A 80 4.57 13.62 -19.54
N SER A 81 4.24 13.11 -20.72
CA SER A 81 2.87 12.71 -21.07
C SER A 81 2.35 11.61 -20.14
N ASP A 82 3.21 10.67 -19.74
CA ASP A 82 2.83 9.61 -18.81
C ASP A 82 2.49 10.17 -17.43
N VAL A 83 3.27 11.14 -16.95
CA VAL A 83 3.00 11.85 -15.68
C VAL A 83 1.66 12.58 -15.75
N LEU A 84 1.40 13.32 -16.84
CA LEU A 84 0.13 14.04 -17.04
C LEU A 84 -1.05 13.06 -17.10
N TYR A 85 -0.87 11.92 -17.75
CA TYR A 85 -1.88 10.87 -17.80
C TYR A 85 -2.22 10.33 -16.40
N VAL A 86 -1.21 10.04 -15.58
CA VAL A 86 -1.41 9.56 -14.20
C VAL A 86 -2.19 10.58 -13.36
N ILE A 87 -1.82 11.87 -13.43
CA ILE A 87 -2.54 12.93 -12.70
C ILE A 87 -4.01 13.00 -13.15
N ASN A 88 -4.27 12.90 -14.46
CA ASN A 88 -5.63 12.88 -14.99
C ASN A 88 -6.41 11.63 -14.53
N GLU A 89 -5.78 10.45 -14.49
CA GLU A 89 -6.42 9.23 -13.99
C GLU A 89 -6.74 9.31 -12.50
N LEU A 90 -5.87 9.92 -11.68
CA LEU A 90 -6.16 10.17 -10.27
C LEU A 90 -7.43 11.02 -10.09
N ASN A 91 -7.60 12.06 -10.91
CA ASN A 91 -8.77 12.93 -10.83
C ASN A 91 -10.09 12.20 -11.17
N LYS A 92 -10.03 11.11 -11.94
CA LYS A 92 -11.21 10.29 -12.30
C LYS A 92 -11.59 9.28 -11.21
N LYS A 93 -10.78 9.08 -10.17
CA LYS A 93 -11.07 8.06 -9.16
C LYS A 93 -12.07 8.58 -8.13
N ALA A 94 -13.08 7.76 -7.86
CA ALA A 94 -14.02 8.01 -6.77
C ALA A 94 -13.28 7.89 -5.42
N GLY A 95 -13.70 8.65 -4.45
CA GLY A 95 -13.07 8.70 -3.14
C GLY A 95 -11.78 9.52 -3.08
N LEU A 96 -11.26 10.02 -4.22
CA LEU A 96 -10.11 10.93 -4.28
C LEU A 96 -10.50 12.28 -4.87
N HIS A 97 -9.98 13.33 -4.28
CA HIS A 97 -10.09 14.71 -4.78
C HIS A 97 -8.88 15.52 -4.38
N PHE A 98 -8.39 16.34 -5.30
CA PHE A 98 -7.35 17.30 -5.03
C PHE A 98 -7.66 18.65 -5.68
N ASP A 99 -7.25 19.70 -5.01
CA ASP A 99 -7.23 21.06 -5.55
C ASP A 99 -5.88 21.33 -6.22
N ILE A 100 -5.87 22.15 -7.24
CA ILE A 100 -4.65 22.60 -7.90
C ILE A 100 -4.45 24.07 -7.54
N ASP A 101 -3.33 24.37 -6.85
CA ASP A 101 -2.91 25.75 -6.57
C ASP A 101 -1.73 26.11 -7.47
N VAL A 102 -1.91 27.19 -8.24
CA VAL A 102 -0.88 27.68 -9.20
C VAL A 102 -0.51 29.12 -8.85
N LYS A 103 0.75 29.34 -8.49
CA LYS A 103 1.31 30.66 -8.33
C LYS A 103 2.23 30.93 -9.52
N ARG A 104 1.95 31.98 -10.27
CA ARG A 104 2.69 32.32 -11.50
C ARG A 104 3.02 33.80 -11.57
N PRO A 105 4.24 34.19 -11.99
CA PRO A 105 4.54 35.56 -12.35
C PRO A 105 3.61 36.10 -13.48
N PRO A 106 3.29 37.39 -13.51
CA PRO A 106 3.77 38.46 -12.63
C PRO A 106 3.01 38.65 -11.31
N GLN A 107 1.92 37.89 -11.07
CA GLN A 107 1.07 38.04 -9.88
C GLN A 107 1.75 37.49 -8.61
N HIS A 108 2.70 36.59 -8.76
CA HIS A 108 3.50 35.99 -7.68
C HIS A 108 4.98 36.05 -8.04
N GLU A 109 5.85 36.15 -7.04
CA GLU A 109 7.31 36.13 -7.22
C GLU A 109 7.80 34.73 -7.64
N GLU A 110 7.12 33.71 -7.15
CA GLU A 110 7.43 32.30 -7.42
C GLU A 110 6.53 31.73 -8.53
N TRP A 111 7.10 30.78 -9.28
CA TRP A 111 6.32 29.94 -10.18
C TRP A 111 6.25 28.53 -9.62
N THR A 112 5.18 28.26 -8.88
CA THR A 112 4.95 26.97 -8.22
C THR A 112 3.57 26.44 -8.55
N CYS A 113 3.45 25.12 -8.52
CA CYS A 113 2.16 24.42 -8.63
C CYS A 113 2.14 23.30 -7.58
N SER A 114 1.01 23.18 -6.86
CA SER A 114 0.82 22.10 -5.89
C SER A 114 -0.50 21.38 -6.10
N LEU A 115 -0.51 20.08 -5.80
CA LEU A 115 -1.71 19.29 -5.67
C LEU A 115 -2.01 19.15 -4.17
N ARG A 116 -3.18 19.61 -3.74
CA ARG A 116 -3.58 19.60 -2.34
C ARG A 116 -4.72 18.63 -2.11
N PHE A 117 -4.47 17.59 -1.32
CA PHE A 117 -5.48 16.67 -0.83
C PHE A 117 -5.96 17.12 0.55
N ASP A 118 -7.28 17.25 0.72
CA ASP A 118 -7.89 17.55 2.02
C ASP A 118 -8.33 16.24 2.68
N GLY A 119 -7.64 15.83 3.74
CA GLY A 119 -7.95 14.61 4.51
C GLY A 119 -9.26 14.68 5.29
N ASN A 120 -9.87 15.87 5.43
CA ASN A 120 -11.17 16.06 6.08
C ASN A 120 -12.34 16.10 5.08
N ASN A 121 -12.07 15.97 3.78
CA ASN A 121 -13.09 16.02 2.76
C ASN A 121 -13.96 14.75 2.77
N LYS A 122 -15.18 14.86 3.31
CA LYS A 122 -16.13 13.75 3.42
C LYS A 122 -16.60 13.20 2.07
N ALA A 123 -16.49 13.98 1.00
CA ALA A 123 -16.84 13.55 -0.36
C ALA A 123 -15.66 12.80 -1.05
N ALA A 124 -14.49 12.82 -0.45
CA ALA A 124 -13.27 12.15 -0.90
C ALA A 124 -12.68 11.35 0.26
N GLU A 125 -13.35 10.28 0.64
CA GLU A 125 -13.06 9.49 1.83
C GLU A 125 -11.65 8.89 1.86
N LEU A 126 -11.06 8.61 0.71
CA LEU A 126 -9.71 8.06 0.60
C LEU A 126 -8.61 9.13 0.71
N ASN A 127 -8.98 10.42 0.72
CA ASN A 127 -8.01 11.49 0.94
C ASN A 127 -7.34 11.39 2.31
N GLN A 128 -8.07 10.94 3.34
CA GLN A 128 -7.51 10.76 4.67
C GLN A 128 -6.39 9.71 4.67
N ASP A 129 -6.62 8.55 4.06
CA ASP A 129 -5.63 7.49 3.94
C ASP A 129 -4.39 7.96 3.14
N LEU A 130 -4.65 8.68 2.04
CA LEU A 130 -3.57 9.24 1.23
C LEU A 130 -2.75 10.29 2.00
N CYS A 131 -3.39 11.16 2.78
CA CYS A 131 -2.69 12.14 3.62
C CYS A 131 -1.84 11.45 4.69
N LEU A 132 -2.37 10.43 5.37
CA LEU A 132 -1.62 9.64 6.35
C LEU A 132 -0.41 8.91 5.72
N PHE A 133 -0.58 8.38 4.51
CA PHE A 133 0.53 7.79 3.77
C PHE A 133 1.59 8.84 3.41
N LEU A 134 1.17 10.00 2.86
CA LEU A 134 2.09 11.06 2.44
C LEU A 134 2.84 11.67 3.62
N GLU A 135 2.22 11.79 4.80
CA GLU A 135 2.88 12.22 6.03
C GLU A 135 4.05 11.29 6.38
N ARG A 136 3.77 9.99 6.48
CA ARG A 136 4.80 8.97 6.76
C ARG A 136 5.86 8.89 5.66
N TYR A 137 5.46 9.01 4.41
CA TYR A 137 6.37 9.02 3.27
C TYR A 137 7.34 10.21 3.33
N ALA A 138 6.85 11.39 3.71
CA ALA A 138 7.69 12.56 3.89
C ALA A 138 8.69 12.40 5.06
N GLU A 139 8.26 11.77 6.17
CA GLU A 139 9.15 11.43 7.29
C GLU A 139 10.27 10.48 6.84
N GLU A 140 9.93 9.40 6.15
CA GLU A 140 10.91 8.43 5.64
C GLU A 140 11.89 9.07 4.64
N LEU A 141 11.43 9.98 3.77
CA LEU A 141 12.33 10.72 2.87
C LEU A 141 13.28 11.65 3.63
N THR A 142 12.81 12.28 4.70
CA THR A 142 13.64 13.21 5.50
C THR A 142 14.71 12.44 6.28
N ASP A 143 14.39 11.31 6.86
CA ASP A 143 15.35 10.45 7.53
C ASP A 143 16.40 9.92 6.55
N HIS A 144 16.03 9.71 5.31
CA HIS A 144 16.95 9.28 4.25
C HIS A 144 17.99 10.34 3.87
N ASP A 145 17.64 11.63 3.93
CA ASP A 145 18.54 12.74 3.62
C ASP A 145 19.55 13.03 4.74
N ASN A 146 19.24 12.69 5.99
CA ASN A 146 20.04 12.99 7.17
C ASN A 146 20.99 11.87 7.64
N THR A 147 20.73 10.64 7.23
CA THR A 147 21.59 9.47 7.47
C THR A 147 21.65 8.64 6.19
N PRO A 148 22.74 7.91 5.89
CA PRO A 148 22.72 6.90 4.85
C PRO A 148 21.77 5.77 5.30
N VAL A 149 20.47 6.04 5.19
CA VAL A 149 19.45 5.04 5.49
C VAL A 149 19.62 3.93 4.48
N ASP A 150 19.73 2.74 4.99
CA ASP A 150 19.78 1.53 4.21
C ASP A 150 18.58 1.51 3.26
N LYS A 151 18.84 1.58 1.95
CA LYS A 151 17.82 1.45 0.90
C LYS A 151 16.89 0.27 1.19
N ALA A 152 17.42 -0.80 1.77
CA ALA A 152 16.64 -1.97 2.16
C ALA A 152 15.60 -1.66 3.25
N HIS A 153 15.85 -0.70 4.14
CA HIS A 153 14.85 -0.26 5.13
C HIS A 153 13.69 0.45 4.44
N PHE A 154 13.97 1.42 3.59
CA PHE A 154 12.93 2.15 2.84
C PHE A 154 12.12 1.20 1.94
N ASP A 155 12.79 0.32 1.20
CA ASP A 155 12.12 -0.66 0.34
C ASP A 155 11.18 -1.57 1.16
N HIS A 156 11.61 -2.02 2.34
CA HIS A 156 10.79 -2.84 3.23
C HIS A 156 9.60 -2.08 3.81
N TRP A 157 9.83 -0.84 4.28
CA TRP A 157 8.76 0.04 4.75
C TRP A 157 7.72 0.26 3.64
N PHE A 158 8.16 0.59 2.43
CA PHE A 158 7.27 0.85 1.31
C PHE A 158 6.45 -0.39 0.91
N GLU A 159 7.06 -1.58 0.93
CA GLU A 159 6.34 -2.85 0.73
C GLU A 159 5.24 -3.07 1.78
N THR A 160 5.52 -2.70 3.03
CA THR A 160 4.55 -2.79 4.13
C THR A 160 3.36 -1.85 3.90
N GLU A 161 3.63 -0.61 3.46
CA GLU A 161 2.58 0.36 3.12
C GLU A 161 1.74 -0.12 1.94
N LEU A 162 2.36 -0.62 0.88
CA LEU A 162 1.63 -1.19 -0.26
C LEU A 162 0.74 -2.36 0.16
N ALA A 163 1.22 -3.22 1.04
CA ALA A 163 0.45 -4.34 1.57
C ALA A 163 -0.75 -3.86 2.40
N TYR A 164 -0.58 -2.80 3.21
CA TYR A 164 -1.64 -2.23 4.03
C TYR A 164 -2.80 -1.70 3.17
N TYR A 165 -2.49 -0.98 2.09
CA TYR A 165 -3.49 -0.37 1.22
C TYR A 165 -3.99 -1.28 0.08
N ALA A 166 -3.43 -2.48 -0.09
CA ALA A 166 -3.75 -3.38 -1.22
C ALA A 166 -5.24 -3.79 -1.31
N GLY A 167 -5.94 -3.80 -0.16
CA GLY A 167 -7.37 -4.13 -0.10
C GLY A 167 -8.31 -2.99 -0.52
N ILE A 168 -7.82 -1.76 -0.65
CA ILE A 168 -8.61 -0.58 -1.00
C ILE A 168 -8.69 -0.45 -2.53
N ARG A 169 -9.86 -0.70 -3.08
CA ARG A 169 -10.07 -0.62 -4.54
C ARG A 169 -10.55 0.76 -4.95
N LEU A 170 -9.89 1.35 -5.93
CA LEU A 170 -10.29 2.60 -6.55
C LEU A 170 -11.32 2.31 -7.66
N MET A 171 -12.48 2.94 -7.57
CA MET A 171 -13.49 2.94 -8.63
C MET A 171 -13.41 4.26 -9.41
N ASN A 172 -13.86 4.26 -10.66
CA ASN A 172 -14.02 5.51 -11.40
C ASN A 172 -15.22 6.27 -10.86
N LYS A 173 -15.15 7.61 -10.87
CA LYS A 173 -16.32 8.44 -10.71
C LYS A 173 -17.32 8.05 -11.80
N THR A 174 -18.55 7.73 -11.43
CA THR A 174 -19.61 7.58 -12.42
C THR A 174 -19.75 8.92 -13.12
N ASP A 175 -19.77 8.90 -14.45
CA ASP A 175 -20.16 10.07 -15.21
C ASP A 175 -21.62 10.38 -14.85
N ASP A 176 -21.81 11.26 -13.87
CA ASP A 176 -23.12 11.83 -13.56
C ASP A 176 -23.47 12.84 -14.67
N THR A 177 -23.59 12.30 -15.89
CA THR A 177 -24.20 12.99 -17.02
C THR A 177 -25.71 12.87 -16.89
N GLY A 178 -26.21 13.34 -15.76
CA GLY A 178 -27.62 13.34 -15.41
C GLY A 178 -28.17 14.73 -15.21
N LYS A 179 -28.39 15.45 -16.33
CA LYS A 179 -29.24 16.65 -16.52
C LYS A 179 -28.63 17.97 -16.14
#